data_83573483f9e8991f030f9e440e1e0289
#
_entry.id   83573483f9e8991f030f9e440e1e0289
#
_cell.length_a   1.000
_cell.length_b   1.000
_cell.length_c   1.000
_cell.angle_alpha   90.00
_cell.angle_beta   90.00
_cell.angle_gamma   90.00
#
_symmetry.space_group_name_H-M   'P 1'
#
loop_
_entity.id
_entity.type
_entity.pdbx_description
1 polymer ?
#
loop_
_entity_poly.entity_id
_entity_poly.type
_entity_poly.pdbx_seq_one_letter_code
_entity_poly.pdbx_strand_id
1 'polypeptide(L)'
;SVLDAGCGHADLYAYLVKLYPQLKYYGVEQIPGILQIAVERYIHLPEVNLFEGDFTLEGLPVVDYTLACGSLNYRNSDDLFVLKTIEKLFNNSRIGFGFNLLRTIEPADGFLVAYDPSYITAFCRKLTGKVSLIENYYGEDYSVFMYH
;
A
#
# COMPACT_ATOMS: atom_id res chain seq x y z
N SER A 1 13.15 7.00 -2.50
CA SER A 1 12.28 7.04 -1.31
C SER A 1 11.02 6.18 -1.53
N VAL A 2 10.51 5.58 -0.45
CA VAL A 2 9.32 4.73 -0.46
C VAL A 2 8.37 5.17 0.63
N LEU A 3 7.07 5.21 0.31
CA LEU A 3 5.96 5.29 1.27
C LEU A 3 5.29 3.92 1.35
N ASP A 4 5.13 3.39 2.55
CA ASP A 4 4.41 2.16 2.87
C ASP A 4 3.09 2.53 3.55
N ALA A 5 1.99 2.40 2.82
CA ALA A 5 0.65 2.78 3.25
C ALA A 5 -0.04 1.60 3.96
N GLY A 6 -0.17 1.70 5.27
CA GLY A 6 -0.52 0.60 6.15
C GLY A 6 0.69 -0.27 6.45
N CYS A 7 1.77 0.36 6.96
CA CYS A 7 3.08 -0.29 7.09
C CYS A 7 3.16 -1.41 8.14
N GLY A 8 2.16 -1.54 9.00
CA GLY A 8 2.17 -2.55 10.06
C GLY A 8 3.42 -2.45 10.94
N HIS A 9 4.16 -3.54 11.06
CA HIS A 9 5.43 -3.59 11.79
C HIS A 9 6.65 -3.11 10.99
N ALA A 10 6.44 -2.53 9.81
CA ALA A 10 7.46 -2.11 8.84
C ALA A 10 8.37 -3.27 8.36
N ASP A 11 7.78 -4.45 8.14
CA ASP A 11 8.52 -5.61 7.61
C ASP A 11 8.99 -5.40 6.17
N LEU A 12 8.26 -4.60 5.40
CA LEU A 12 8.68 -4.18 4.06
C LEU A 12 10.01 -3.42 4.09
N TYR A 13 10.20 -2.52 5.07
CA TYR A 13 11.49 -1.86 5.27
C TYR A 13 12.61 -2.86 5.53
N ALA A 14 12.39 -3.83 6.43
CA ALA A 14 13.38 -4.85 6.75
C ALA A 14 13.83 -5.68 5.53
N TYR A 15 12.95 -5.85 4.56
CA TYR A 15 13.26 -6.51 3.30
C TYR A 15 14.01 -5.57 2.34
N LEU A 16 13.47 -4.36 2.11
CA LEU A 16 13.97 -3.43 1.12
C LEU A 16 15.36 -2.87 1.46
N VAL A 17 15.66 -2.62 2.73
CA VAL A 17 16.96 -2.06 3.16
C VAL A 17 18.13 -2.99 2.84
N LYS A 18 17.91 -4.30 2.75
CA LYS A 18 18.94 -5.28 2.35
C LYS A 18 19.33 -5.13 0.87
N LEU A 19 18.41 -4.67 0.05
CA LEU A 19 18.62 -4.45 -1.39
C LEU A 19 19.04 -3.00 -1.68
N TYR A 20 18.56 -2.07 -0.86
CA TYR A 20 18.73 -0.63 -1.03
C TYR A 20 19.14 0.02 0.30
N PRO A 21 20.44 -0.08 0.72
CA PRO A 21 20.90 0.38 2.02
C PRO A 21 20.72 1.89 2.30
N GLN A 22 20.52 2.70 1.25
CA GLN A 22 20.29 4.15 1.37
C GLN A 22 18.81 4.53 1.22
N LEU A 23 17.91 3.57 1.39
CA LEU A 23 16.47 3.78 1.25
C LEU A 23 15.96 4.78 2.30
N LYS A 24 15.31 5.85 1.84
CA LYS A 24 14.47 6.70 2.70
C LYS A 24 13.08 6.09 2.76
N TYR A 25 12.67 5.69 3.95
CA TYR A 25 11.41 5.01 4.17
C TYR A 25 10.44 5.86 5.00
N TYR A 26 9.19 5.88 4.56
CA TYR A 26 8.07 6.51 5.23
C TYR A 26 7.00 5.45 5.45
N GLY A 27 6.64 5.18 6.69
CA GLY A 27 5.58 4.25 7.04
C GLY A 27 4.43 4.97 7.73
N VAL A 28 3.21 4.73 7.27
CA VAL A 28 2.00 5.22 7.92
C VAL A 28 1.12 4.05 8.37
N GLU A 29 0.71 4.08 9.64
CA GLU A 29 -0.13 3.04 10.24
C GLU A 29 -1.16 3.69 11.17
N GLN A 30 -2.42 3.29 11.03
CA GLN A 30 -3.52 3.87 11.82
C GLN A 30 -3.74 3.18 13.18
N ILE A 31 -3.19 1.99 13.39
CA ILE A 31 -3.37 1.22 14.62
C ILE A 31 -2.16 1.46 15.54
N PRO A 32 -2.31 2.24 16.65
CA PRO A 32 -1.20 2.66 17.49
C PRO A 32 -0.37 1.50 18.02
N GLY A 33 -1.03 0.41 18.45
CA GLY A 33 -0.34 -0.76 19.00
C GLY A 33 0.52 -1.52 17.98
N ILE A 34 0.15 -1.48 16.70
CA ILE A 34 0.93 -2.06 15.59
C ILE A 34 2.09 -1.13 15.25
N LEU A 35 1.82 0.16 15.12
CA LEU A 35 2.84 1.17 14.85
C LEU A 35 3.93 1.20 15.92
N GLN A 36 3.55 1.04 17.20
CA GLN A 36 4.49 1.02 18.32
C GLN A 36 5.62 -0.02 18.12
N ILE A 37 5.28 -1.20 17.61
CA ILE A 37 6.27 -2.24 17.32
C ILE A 37 7.25 -1.79 16.22
N ALA A 38 6.76 -1.14 15.18
CA ALA A 38 7.61 -0.60 14.12
C ALA A 38 8.54 0.50 14.67
N VAL A 39 8.00 1.39 15.51
CA VAL A 39 8.77 2.46 16.16
C VAL A 39 9.89 1.87 17.03
N GLU A 40 9.59 0.91 17.90
CA GLU A 40 10.61 0.26 18.76
C GLU A 40 11.74 -0.40 17.94
N ARG A 41 11.41 -0.96 16.78
CA ARG A 41 12.39 -1.59 15.88
C ARG A 41 13.31 -0.58 15.19
N TYR A 42 12.79 0.59 14.81
CA TYR A 42 13.46 1.44 13.81
C TYR A 42 13.65 2.91 14.21
N ILE A 43 13.20 3.36 15.40
CA ILE A 43 13.30 4.77 15.84
C ILE A 43 14.73 5.32 15.84
N HIS A 44 15.73 4.44 15.95
CA HIS A 44 17.14 4.80 15.97
C HIS A 44 17.74 5.03 14.56
N LEU A 45 16.96 4.78 13.49
CA LEU A 45 17.40 4.91 12.11
C LEU A 45 16.87 6.22 11.50
N PRO A 46 17.75 7.19 11.18
CA PRO A 46 17.32 8.50 10.70
C PRO A 46 16.65 8.49 9.32
N GLU A 47 16.86 7.45 8.53
CA GLU A 47 16.23 7.25 7.24
C GLU A 47 14.80 6.70 7.32
N VAL A 48 14.35 6.25 8.51
CA VAL A 48 13.02 5.68 8.74
C VAL A 48 12.14 6.71 9.43
N ASN A 49 11.04 7.06 8.79
CA ASN A 49 10.04 7.99 9.28
C ASN A 49 8.72 7.25 9.44
N LEU A 50 8.29 7.05 10.67
CA LEU A 50 7.05 6.35 11.01
C LEU A 50 6.08 7.34 11.65
N PHE A 51 4.84 7.33 11.23
CA PHE A 51 3.80 8.20 11.79
C PHE A 51 2.45 7.50 11.87
N GLU A 52 1.72 7.84 12.92
CA GLU A 52 0.35 7.40 13.13
C GLU A 52 -0.59 8.20 12.24
N GLY A 53 -1.48 7.51 11.54
CA GLY A 53 -2.49 8.17 10.72
C GLY A 53 -3.19 7.23 9.76
N ASP A 54 -4.32 7.71 9.25
CA ASP A 54 -5.04 7.06 8.16
C ASP A 54 -4.51 7.59 6.82
N PHE A 55 -3.78 6.76 6.09
CA PHE A 55 -3.20 7.13 4.79
C PHE A 55 -4.25 7.58 3.74
N THR A 56 -5.52 7.28 3.97
CA THR A 56 -6.60 7.75 3.09
C THR A 56 -6.99 9.20 3.36
N LEU A 57 -6.76 9.72 4.56
CA LEU A 57 -7.12 11.06 5.02
C LEU A 57 -5.91 12.00 5.11
N GLU A 58 -4.76 11.49 5.55
CA GLU A 58 -3.57 12.29 5.84
C GLU A 58 -2.92 12.94 4.61
N GLY A 59 -2.23 14.05 4.83
CA GLY A 59 -1.31 14.64 3.88
C GLY A 59 -0.02 13.84 3.81
N LEU A 60 0.10 12.97 2.80
CA LEU A 60 1.24 12.08 2.66
C LEU A 60 2.44 12.76 2.00
N PRO A 61 3.69 12.39 2.33
CA PRO A 61 4.86 12.87 1.63
C PRO A 61 4.86 12.38 0.18
N VAL A 62 5.28 13.22 -0.76
CA VAL A 62 5.51 12.81 -2.15
C VAL A 62 6.85 12.08 -2.22
N VAL A 63 6.82 10.82 -2.65
CA VAL A 63 7.97 9.90 -2.69
C VAL A 63 8.23 9.39 -4.11
N ASP A 64 9.29 8.59 -4.28
CA ASP A 64 9.55 7.99 -5.59
C ASP A 64 8.59 6.82 -5.86
N TYR A 65 8.39 5.96 -4.86
CA TYR A 65 7.45 4.84 -4.94
C TYR A 65 6.52 4.82 -3.73
N THR A 66 5.25 4.53 -3.98
CA THR A 66 4.27 4.21 -2.95
C THR A 66 3.94 2.73 -3.01
N LEU A 67 3.79 2.09 -1.86
CA LEU A 67 3.39 0.68 -1.76
C LEU A 67 2.23 0.57 -0.75
N ALA A 68 1.28 -0.33 -1.03
CA ALA A 68 0.18 -0.67 -0.12
C ALA A 68 0.00 -2.19 -0.15
N CYS A 69 0.52 -2.86 0.89
CA CYS A 69 0.54 -4.30 0.97
C CYS A 69 -0.41 -4.79 2.08
N GLY A 70 -1.49 -5.50 1.69
CA GLY A 70 -2.47 -6.03 2.63
C GLY A 70 -3.36 -4.98 3.33
N SER A 71 -3.38 -3.73 2.87
CA SER A 71 -4.06 -2.62 3.55
C SER A 71 -5.31 -2.08 2.84
N LEU A 72 -5.62 -2.55 1.60
CA LEU A 72 -6.69 -1.97 0.78
C LEU A 72 -7.98 -2.81 0.72
N ASN A 73 -8.01 -3.99 1.31
CA ASN A 73 -9.19 -4.87 1.26
C ASN A 73 -10.22 -4.62 2.38
N TYR A 74 -9.98 -3.66 3.28
CA TYR A 74 -10.91 -3.39 4.37
C TYR A 74 -12.20 -2.74 3.87
N ARG A 75 -13.33 -3.24 4.41
CA ARG A 75 -14.66 -2.72 4.08
C ARG A 75 -14.79 -1.25 4.48
N ASN A 76 -15.34 -0.45 3.59
CA ASN A 76 -15.68 0.94 3.83
C ASN A 76 -17.15 1.20 3.48
N SER A 77 -17.76 2.24 4.02
CA SER A 77 -19.12 2.68 3.68
C SER A 77 -19.20 3.37 2.31
N ASP A 78 -18.08 3.83 1.75
CA ASP A 78 -17.99 4.39 0.40
C ASP A 78 -17.60 3.29 -0.59
N ASP A 79 -18.48 2.93 -1.48
CA ASP A 79 -18.25 1.91 -2.51
C ASP A 79 -17.09 2.25 -3.46
N LEU A 80 -16.74 3.53 -3.57
CA LEU A 80 -15.61 4.01 -4.38
C LEU A 80 -14.31 4.16 -3.57
N PHE A 81 -14.30 3.78 -2.31
CA PHE A 81 -13.17 3.97 -1.38
C PHE A 81 -11.85 3.46 -1.97
N VAL A 82 -11.82 2.21 -2.45
CA VAL A 82 -10.59 1.61 -3.00
C VAL A 82 -10.07 2.38 -4.22
N LEU A 83 -10.98 2.81 -5.10
CA LEU A 83 -10.59 3.55 -6.32
C LEU A 83 -10.01 4.93 -5.99
N LYS A 84 -10.65 5.67 -5.07
CA LYS A 84 -10.17 6.97 -4.59
C LYS A 84 -8.81 6.83 -3.89
N THR A 85 -8.64 5.76 -3.11
CA THR A 85 -7.37 5.48 -2.43
C THR A 85 -6.26 5.13 -3.43
N ILE A 86 -6.54 4.30 -4.43
CA ILE A 86 -5.59 4.00 -5.51
C ILE A 86 -5.14 5.28 -6.22
N GLU A 87 -6.08 6.14 -6.62
CA GLU A 87 -5.76 7.42 -7.27
C GLU A 87 -4.91 8.32 -6.38
N LYS A 88 -5.27 8.47 -5.10
CA LYS A 88 -4.51 9.25 -4.12
C LYS A 88 -3.08 8.76 -3.98
N LEU A 89 -2.89 7.46 -3.73
CA LEU A 89 -1.57 6.88 -3.50
C LEU A 89 -0.71 6.90 -4.78
N PHE A 90 -1.30 6.72 -5.95
CA PHE A 90 -0.61 6.90 -7.22
C PHE A 90 -0.12 8.34 -7.39
N ASN A 91 -0.96 9.33 -7.13
CA ASN A 91 -0.59 10.75 -7.21
C ASN A 91 0.46 11.18 -6.17
N ASN A 92 0.64 10.43 -5.09
CA ASN A 92 1.70 10.64 -4.11
C ASN A 92 3.07 10.08 -4.53
N SER A 93 3.14 9.30 -5.61
CA SER A 93 4.38 8.74 -6.14
C SER A 93 4.90 9.54 -7.35
N ARG A 94 6.22 9.65 -7.51
CA ARG A 94 6.85 10.26 -8.69
C ARG A 94 7.13 9.26 -9.79
N ILE A 95 7.39 8.01 -9.43
CA ILE A 95 7.80 6.95 -10.37
C ILE A 95 6.72 5.89 -10.48
N GLY A 96 6.19 5.40 -9.35
CA GLY A 96 5.18 4.36 -9.43
C GLY A 96 4.54 3.99 -8.09
N PHE A 97 3.41 3.30 -8.21
CA PHE A 97 2.62 2.78 -7.10
C PHE A 97 2.37 1.29 -7.30
N GLY A 98 2.61 0.50 -6.25
CA GLY A 98 2.33 -0.93 -6.22
C GLY A 98 1.41 -1.30 -5.07
N PHE A 99 0.45 -2.18 -5.31
CA PHE A 99 -0.46 -2.68 -4.29
C PHE A 99 -0.94 -4.09 -4.59
N ASN A 100 -1.38 -4.82 -3.55
CA ASN A 100 -2.08 -6.08 -3.72
C ASN A 100 -3.53 -5.99 -3.24
N LEU A 101 -4.36 -6.85 -3.79
CA LEU A 101 -5.75 -7.05 -3.41
C LEU A 101 -6.10 -8.54 -3.48
N LEU A 102 -7.17 -8.92 -2.79
CA LEU A 102 -7.78 -10.25 -2.85
C LEU A 102 -8.86 -10.28 -3.93
N ARG A 103 -8.86 -11.34 -4.77
CA ARG A 103 -9.90 -11.58 -5.77
C ARG A 103 -11.14 -12.25 -5.20
N THR A 104 -10.95 -13.10 -4.18
CA THR A 104 -12.03 -13.78 -3.44
C THR A 104 -11.71 -13.81 -1.96
N ILE A 105 -12.74 -13.94 -1.14
CA ILE A 105 -12.64 -14.08 0.32
C ILE A 105 -13.61 -15.17 0.74
N GLU A 106 -13.08 -16.32 1.16
CA GLU A 106 -13.87 -17.47 1.61
C GLU A 106 -13.31 -18.04 2.93
N PRO A 107 -14.15 -18.17 3.96
CA PRO A 107 -15.53 -17.67 4.07
C PRO A 107 -15.57 -16.14 4.18
N ALA A 108 -16.67 -15.53 3.74
CA ALA A 108 -16.86 -14.09 3.89
C ALA A 108 -16.93 -13.71 5.36
N ASP A 109 -16.03 -12.85 5.84
CA ASP A 109 -15.91 -12.44 7.24
C ASP A 109 -16.63 -11.11 7.56
N GLY A 110 -17.06 -10.39 6.54
CA GLY A 110 -17.72 -9.08 6.67
C GLY A 110 -16.77 -7.90 6.88
N PHE A 111 -15.48 -8.12 7.15
CA PHE A 111 -14.49 -7.07 7.35
C PHE A 111 -13.72 -6.72 6.06
N LEU A 112 -13.53 -7.71 5.22
CA LEU A 112 -12.79 -7.55 3.97
C LEU A 112 -13.72 -7.50 2.76
N VAL A 113 -13.24 -6.90 1.68
CA VAL A 113 -13.89 -6.84 0.37
C VAL A 113 -12.94 -7.38 -0.68
N ALA A 114 -13.43 -8.33 -1.49
CA ALA A 114 -12.72 -8.81 -2.66
C ALA A 114 -13.00 -7.90 -3.86
N TYR A 115 -12.01 -7.75 -4.74
CA TYR A 115 -12.11 -6.92 -5.93
C TYR A 115 -11.72 -7.70 -7.17
N ASP A 116 -12.53 -7.63 -8.22
CA ASP A 116 -12.22 -8.23 -9.51
C ASP A 116 -10.98 -7.57 -10.14
N PRO A 117 -9.93 -8.35 -10.50
CA PRO A 117 -8.71 -7.80 -11.08
C PRO A 117 -8.95 -7.00 -12.36
N SER A 118 -9.92 -7.40 -13.20
CA SER A 118 -10.24 -6.69 -14.45
C SER A 118 -10.85 -5.34 -14.17
N TYR A 119 -11.72 -5.23 -13.17
CA TYR A 119 -12.33 -3.98 -12.74
C TYR A 119 -11.27 -2.99 -12.23
N ILE A 120 -10.39 -3.45 -11.34
CA ILE A 120 -9.32 -2.61 -10.76
C ILE A 120 -8.33 -2.17 -11.85
N THR A 121 -7.86 -3.09 -12.68
CA THR A 121 -6.89 -2.73 -13.73
C THR A 121 -7.49 -1.82 -14.80
N ALA A 122 -8.78 -1.97 -15.12
CA ALA A 122 -9.46 -1.06 -16.03
C ALA A 122 -9.52 0.38 -15.47
N PHE A 123 -9.71 0.52 -14.15
CA PHE A 123 -9.63 1.82 -13.48
C PHE A 123 -8.19 2.37 -13.51
N CYS A 124 -7.19 1.58 -13.14
CA CYS A 124 -5.79 2.00 -13.15
C CYS A 124 -5.34 2.48 -14.54
N ARG A 125 -5.82 1.83 -15.62
CA ARG A 125 -5.53 2.23 -17.01
C ARG A 125 -6.16 3.55 -17.45
N LYS A 126 -7.13 4.09 -16.70
CA LYS A 126 -7.63 5.46 -16.91
C LYS A 126 -6.68 6.51 -16.34
N LEU A 127 -5.87 6.15 -15.33
CA LEU A 127 -4.91 7.03 -14.66
C LEU A 127 -3.55 7.03 -15.38
N THR A 128 -3.12 5.90 -15.91
CA THR A 128 -1.86 5.76 -16.66
C THR A 128 -1.92 4.62 -17.67
N GLY A 129 -1.18 4.77 -18.78
CA GLY A 129 -1.01 3.70 -19.76
C GLY A 129 -0.05 2.58 -19.34
N LYS A 130 0.70 2.76 -18.23
CA LYS A 130 1.75 1.84 -17.78
C LYS A 130 1.28 1.05 -16.55
N VAL A 131 0.44 0.04 -16.77
CA VAL A 131 -0.13 -0.82 -15.71
C VAL A 131 0.27 -2.26 -15.94
N SER A 132 0.83 -2.90 -14.92
CA SER A 132 1.14 -4.34 -14.88
C SER A 132 0.27 -5.04 -13.84
N LEU A 133 -0.31 -6.17 -14.20
CA LEU A 133 -1.05 -7.07 -13.31
C LEU A 133 -0.23 -8.34 -13.12
N ILE A 134 -0.03 -8.76 -11.88
CA ILE A 134 0.62 -10.03 -11.52
C ILE A 134 -0.38 -10.86 -10.71
N GLU A 135 -0.63 -12.08 -11.17
CA GLU A 135 -1.57 -13.02 -10.59
C GLU A 135 -0.93 -14.38 -10.34
N ASN A 136 -1.61 -15.23 -9.60
CA ASN A 136 -1.23 -16.64 -9.40
C ASN A 136 0.13 -16.87 -8.71
N TYR A 137 0.54 -15.93 -7.85
CA TYR A 137 1.78 -16.07 -7.08
C TYR A 137 1.53 -16.51 -5.62
N TYR A 138 0.37 -16.18 -5.04
CA TYR A 138 0.01 -16.61 -3.68
C TYR A 138 -1.52 -16.57 -3.49
N GLY A 139 -2.14 -17.75 -3.33
CA GLY A 139 -3.57 -17.88 -3.03
C GLY A 139 -4.47 -17.00 -3.91
N GLU A 140 -5.31 -16.20 -3.26
CA GLU A 140 -6.26 -15.30 -3.92
C GLU A 140 -5.72 -13.88 -4.13
N ASP A 141 -4.44 -13.67 -3.81
CA ASP A 141 -3.78 -12.37 -4.03
C ASP A 141 -3.49 -12.11 -5.51
N TYR A 142 -3.62 -10.84 -5.88
CA TYR A 142 -3.03 -10.30 -7.10
C TYR A 142 -2.40 -8.93 -6.80
N SER A 143 -1.40 -8.56 -7.58
CA SER A 143 -0.72 -7.28 -7.46
C SER A 143 -0.86 -6.45 -8.71
N VAL A 144 -1.02 -5.14 -8.52
CA VAL A 144 -1.04 -4.16 -9.61
C VAL A 144 0.10 -3.17 -9.39
N PHE A 145 0.84 -2.89 -10.46
CA PHE A 145 1.89 -1.87 -10.50
C PHE A 145 1.53 -0.83 -11.55
N MET A 146 1.59 0.43 -11.15
CA MET A 146 1.30 1.61 -11.97
C MET A 146 2.55 2.49 -12.04
N TYR A 147 2.86 3.03 -13.20
CA TYR A 147 4.02 3.92 -13.40
C TYR A 147 3.60 5.21 -14.09
N HIS A 148 4.29 6.31 -13.77
CA HIS A 148 4.13 7.60 -14.44
C HIS A 148 4.82 7.68 -15.80
#